data_0c882cae11e3eee5b0e6d871df230afc
#
_entry.id   0c882cae11e3eee5b0e6d871df230afc
#
_cell.length_a   1.000
_cell.length_b   1.000
_cell.length_c   1.000
_cell.angle_alpha   90.00
_cell.angle_beta   90.00
_cell.angle_gamma   90.00
#
_symmetry.space_group_name_H-M   'P 1'
#
loop_
_entity.id
_entity.type
_entity.pdbx_description
1 polymer ?
#
loop_
_entity_poly.entity_id
_entity_poly.type
_entity_poly.pdbx_seq_one_letter_code
_entity_poly.pdbx_strand_id
1 'polypeptide(L)'
;MKTLSLILGIASVTLPALAQTTAAAPAPLLHLRTSFDLIVHASYPKTAPLFGPEGERAWAGKHWNPEFIHPQPARDEEGAVFTIQHGPFKAVWVNTLFDLDARHFQYVYFLTDLMVTVIDVRFKPAGADVTGVNVVYTRTALTADGNEHVTAMSENDKTAGKDWQKAIDDYLAAGKVYPKQ
;
A
#
# COMPACT_ATOMS: atom_id res chain seq x y z
N MET A 1 -48.00 43.73 73.06
CA MET A 1 -47.90 43.55 71.63
C MET A 1 -46.54 42.96 71.35
N LYS A 2 -46.47 41.67 70.96
CA LYS A 2 -45.21 40.95 70.61
C LYS A 2 -45.15 40.81 69.15
N THR A 3 -44.17 41.47 68.52
CA THR A 3 -43.85 41.37 67.08
C THR A 3 -43.03 40.10 66.82
N LEU A 4 -43.52 39.25 65.97
CA LEU A 4 -42.87 37.99 65.52
C LEU A 4 -42.13 38.29 64.21
N SER A 5 -40.78 38.27 64.22
CA SER A 5 -39.96 38.40 63.03
C SER A 5 -39.74 37.01 62.36
N LEU A 6 -40.22 36.89 61.15
CA LEU A 6 -40.03 35.71 60.30
C LEU A 6 -38.73 35.82 59.53
N ILE A 7 -37.77 34.94 59.81
CA ILE A 7 -36.52 34.87 59.07
C ILE A 7 -36.69 33.85 57.91
N LEU A 8 -36.64 34.34 56.65
CA LEU A 8 -36.75 33.51 55.46
C LEU A 8 -35.33 33.07 55.07
N GLY A 9 -35.02 31.81 55.29
CA GLY A 9 -33.73 31.19 54.90
C GLY A 9 -33.77 30.81 53.43
N ILE A 10 -32.90 31.44 52.63
CA ILE A 10 -32.71 31.09 51.25
C ILE A 10 -31.68 29.93 51.17
N ALA A 11 -32.14 28.73 50.84
CA ALA A 11 -31.28 27.58 50.57
C ALA A 11 -30.69 27.69 49.15
N SER A 12 -29.39 27.93 49.05
CA SER A 12 -28.66 27.93 47.77
C SER A 12 -28.42 26.48 47.32
N VAL A 13 -29.08 26.06 46.27
CA VAL A 13 -28.85 24.79 45.61
C VAL A 13 -27.68 24.94 44.62
N THR A 14 -26.51 24.43 44.98
CA THR A 14 -25.36 24.34 44.06
C THR A 14 -25.55 23.13 43.18
N LEU A 15 -25.86 23.34 41.88
CA LEU A 15 -25.84 22.30 40.84
C LEU A 15 -24.38 21.93 40.52
N PRO A 16 -24.01 20.62 40.52
CA PRO A 16 -22.70 20.21 40.07
C PRO A 16 -22.58 20.48 38.55
N ALA A 17 -21.56 21.20 38.14
CA ALA A 17 -21.21 21.38 36.75
C ALA A 17 -20.78 20.03 36.19
N LEU A 18 -21.58 19.43 35.31
CA LEU A 18 -21.19 18.27 34.51
C LEU A 18 -20.06 18.69 33.57
N ALA A 19 -18.84 18.26 33.86
CA ALA A 19 -17.71 18.40 32.97
C ALA A 19 -18.02 17.63 31.67
N GLN A 20 -18.35 18.33 30.61
CA GLN A 20 -18.47 17.73 29.29
C GLN A 20 -17.06 17.34 28.86
N THR A 21 -16.78 16.04 28.88
CA THR A 21 -15.60 15.45 28.25
C THR A 21 -15.79 15.63 26.73
N THR A 22 -15.22 16.66 26.16
CA THR A 22 -15.14 16.81 24.70
C THR A 22 -14.29 15.65 24.19
N ALA A 23 -14.93 14.67 23.53
CA ALA A 23 -14.20 13.64 22.79
C ALA A 23 -13.30 14.33 21.78
N ALA A 24 -12.00 14.01 21.80
CA ALA A 24 -11.06 14.52 20.81
C ALA A 24 -11.55 14.15 19.40
N ALA A 25 -11.48 15.10 18.47
CA ALA A 25 -11.82 14.82 17.08
C ALA A 25 -10.94 13.65 16.58
N PRO A 26 -11.49 12.70 15.79
CA PRO A 26 -10.72 11.61 15.24
C PRO A 26 -9.54 12.15 14.43
N ALA A 27 -8.38 11.50 14.53
CA ALA A 27 -7.20 11.85 13.75
C ALA A 27 -7.53 11.78 12.24
N PRO A 28 -7.01 12.72 11.42
CA PRO A 28 -7.25 12.69 9.99
C PRO A 28 -6.66 11.42 9.37
N LEU A 29 -7.33 10.90 8.33
CA LEU A 29 -6.85 9.74 7.60
C LEU A 29 -5.62 10.13 6.77
N LEU A 30 -4.58 9.30 6.81
CA LEU A 30 -3.34 9.55 6.10
C LEU A 30 -3.48 9.27 4.61
N HIS A 31 -2.83 10.13 3.83
CA HIS A 31 -2.60 9.95 2.40
C HIS A 31 -1.12 10.23 2.14
N LEU A 32 -0.31 9.18 1.94
CA LEU A 32 1.14 9.28 1.78
C LEU A 32 1.57 8.81 0.40
N ARG A 33 2.57 9.50 -0.15
CA ARG A 33 3.22 9.13 -1.39
C ARG A 33 4.70 8.90 -1.12
N THR A 34 5.21 7.72 -1.51
CA THR A 34 6.62 7.34 -1.43
C THR A 34 7.10 6.87 -2.78
N SER A 35 8.39 6.89 -3.03
CA SER A 35 8.97 6.35 -4.26
C SER A 35 10.37 5.85 -4.03
N PHE A 36 10.80 4.90 -4.86
CA PHE A 36 12.18 4.47 -4.96
C PHE A 36 12.55 4.14 -6.41
N ASP A 37 13.82 4.17 -6.67
CA ASP A 37 14.41 3.76 -7.94
C ASP A 37 15.26 2.51 -7.73
N LEU A 38 15.34 1.68 -8.78
CA LEU A 38 16.29 0.58 -8.84
C LEU A 38 16.85 0.42 -10.25
N ILE A 39 18.00 -0.21 -10.35
CA ILE A 39 18.66 -0.54 -11.61
C ILE A 39 18.66 -2.06 -11.76
N VAL A 40 18.06 -2.55 -12.82
CA VAL A 40 18.10 -3.97 -13.17
C VAL A 40 19.15 -4.19 -14.27
N HIS A 41 20.09 -5.10 -14.03
CA HIS A 41 21.16 -5.42 -14.98
C HIS A 41 20.68 -6.39 -16.07
N ALA A 42 19.64 -5.98 -16.77
CA ALA A 42 19.07 -6.65 -17.92
C ALA A 42 18.37 -5.67 -18.86
N SER A 43 18.22 -6.04 -20.13
CA SER A 43 17.45 -5.27 -21.09
C SER A 43 15.98 -5.18 -20.71
N TYR A 44 15.29 -4.14 -21.15
CA TYR A 44 13.86 -3.93 -20.87
C TYR A 44 12.98 -5.16 -21.15
N PRO A 45 13.10 -5.86 -22.30
CA PRO A 45 12.29 -7.06 -22.58
C PRO A 45 12.51 -8.23 -21.60
N LYS A 46 13.67 -8.27 -20.91
CA LYS A 46 13.94 -9.24 -19.86
C LYS A 46 13.48 -8.76 -18.48
N THR A 47 13.49 -7.45 -18.26
CA THR A 47 13.14 -6.81 -16.99
C THR A 47 11.63 -6.67 -16.80
N ALA A 48 10.92 -6.14 -17.80
CA ALA A 48 9.50 -5.80 -17.67
C ALA A 48 8.61 -6.97 -17.20
N PRO A 49 8.77 -8.21 -17.74
CA PRO A 49 7.97 -9.35 -17.28
C PRO A 49 8.16 -9.70 -15.80
N LEU A 50 9.26 -9.27 -15.18
CA LEU A 50 9.54 -9.56 -13.76
C LEU A 50 8.73 -8.67 -12.79
N PHE A 51 8.03 -7.66 -13.30
CA PHE A 51 7.22 -6.74 -12.52
C PHE A 51 5.71 -6.99 -12.67
N GLY A 52 5.30 -8.04 -13.36
CA GLY A 52 3.93 -8.53 -13.34
C GLY A 52 3.69 -9.47 -12.16
N PRO A 53 2.44 -9.66 -11.70
CA PRO A 53 2.15 -10.52 -10.56
C PRO A 53 2.64 -11.97 -10.70
N GLU A 54 2.59 -12.56 -11.90
CA GLU A 54 3.19 -13.87 -12.17
C GLU A 54 4.72 -13.78 -12.22
N GLY A 55 5.26 -12.72 -12.85
CA GLY A 55 6.70 -12.50 -12.93
C GLY A 55 7.38 -12.33 -11.58
N GLU A 56 6.74 -11.66 -10.66
CA GLU A 56 7.24 -11.43 -9.30
C GLU A 56 7.38 -12.72 -8.48
N ARG A 57 6.65 -13.79 -8.79
CA ARG A 57 6.85 -15.12 -8.17
C ARG A 57 8.30 -15.61 -8.29
N ALA A 58 9.02 -15.14 -9.29
CA ALA A 58 10.38 -15.57 -9.56
C ALA A 58 11.40 -15.04 -8.54
N TRP A 59 11.16 -13.87 -7.96
CA TRP A 59 12.14 -13.17 -7.14
C TRP A 59 11.59 -12.57 -5.84
N ALA A 60 10.29 -12.25 -5.75
CA ALA A 60 9.71 -11.56 -4.58
C ALA A 60 9.57 -12.47 -3.33
N GLY A 61 9.95 -13.73 -3.43
CA GLY A 61 9.97 -14.69 -2.34
C GLY A 61 8.61 -15.33 -2.07
N LYS A 62 8.60 -16.25 -1.11
CA LYS A 62 7.44 -17.13 -0.83
C LYS A 62 6.18 -16.41 -0.35
N HIS A 63 6.31 -15.16 0.09
CA HIS A 63 5.16 -14.36 0.53
C HIS A 63 4.38 -13.76 -0.65
N TRP A 64 5.00 -13.70 -1.81
CA TRP A 64 4.36 -13.30 -3.05
C TRP A 64 3.73 -14.52 -3.71
N ASN A 65 2.46 -14.74 -3.42
CA ASN A 65 1.70 -15.87 -3.96
C ASN A 65 0.33 -15.40 -4.49
N PRO A 66 0.29 -14.71 -5.65
CA PRO A 66 -0.95 -14.23 -6.24
C PRO A 66 -1.86 -15.41 -6.65
N GLU A 67 -3.11 -15.36 -6.19
CA GLU A 67 -4.18 -16.27 -6.58
C GLU A 67 -5.09 -15.54 -7.56
N PHE A 68 -4.97 -15.83 -8.87
CA PHE A 68 -5.74 -15.15 -9.90
C PHE A 68 -7.22 -15.53 -9.86
N ILE A 69 -8.06 -14.51 -9.92
CA ILE A 69 -9.51 -14.63 -10.14
C ILE A 69 -9.77 -14.48 -11.65
N HIS A 70 -9.06 -13.53 -12.28
CA HIS A 70 -9.10 -13.26 -13.71
C HIS A 70 -7.74 -12.71 -14.17
N PRO A 71 -7.22 -13.11 -15.35
CA PRO A 71 -7.75 -14.14 -16.26
C PRO A 71 -7.50 -15.58 -15.77
N GLN A 72 -8.14 -16.51 -16.45
CA GLN A 72 -7.86 -17.94 -16.29
C GLN A 72 -7.54 -18.55 -17.68
N PRO A 73 -6.37 -19.12 -17.91
CA PRO A 73 -5.24 -19.28 -16.98
C PRO A 73 -4.63 -17.92 -16.58
N ALA A 74 -3.88 -17.91 -15.46
CA ALA A 74 -3.20 -16.73 -14.94
C ALA A 74 -2.24 -16.11 -15.97
N ARG A 75 -2.31 -14.80 -16.17
CA ARG A 75 -1.44 -14.00 -17.03
C ARG A 75 -1.30 -12.59 -16.50
N ASP A 76 -0.14 -11.98 -16.77
CA ASP A 76 0.11 -10.58 -16.50
C ASP A 76 -0.46 -9.72 -17.61
N GLU A 77 -1.64 -9.15 -17.37
CA GLU A 77 -2.34 -8.29 -18.34
C GLU A 77 -3.12 -7.18 -17.63
N GLU A 78 -3.49 -6.15 -18.37
CA GLU A 78 -4.41 -5.13 -17.88
C GLU A 78 -5.78 -5.73 -17.56
N GLY A 79 -6.40 -5.30 -16.47
CA GLY A 79 -7.65 -5.85 -15.99
C GLY A 79 -7.51 -7.15 -15.19
N ALA A 80 -6.29 -7.71 -15.04
CA ALA A 80 -6.09 -8.87 -14.17
C ALA A 80 -6.49 -8.58 -12.73
N VAL A 81 -7.22 -9.52 -12.11
CA VAL A 81 -7.67 -9.47 -10.72
C VAL A 81 -7.14 -10.68 -9.99
N PHE A 82 -6.48 -10.48 -8.89
CA PHE A 82 -5.90 -11.54 -8.06
C PHE A 82 -5.92 -11.17 -6.58
N THR A 83 -5.64 -12.13 -5.72
CA THR A 83 -5.55 -11.91 -4.28
C THR A 83 -4.19 -12.34 -3.76
N ILE A 84 -3.71 -11.65 -2.73
CA ILE A 84 -2.49 -12.01 -2.00
C ILE A 84 -2.78 -11.98 -0.50
N GLN A 85 -2.25 -12.97 0.22
CA GLN A 85 -2.35 -13.01 1.68
C GLN A 85 -1.27 -12.11 2.31
N HIS A 86 -1.69 -11.10 3.08
CA HIS A 86 -0.85 -10.22 3.86
C HIS A 86 -1.06 -10.46 5.36
N GLY A 87 -0.31 -11.38 5.95
CA GLY A 87 -0.52 -11.78 7.34
C GLY A 87 -1.95 -12.26 7.56
N PRO A 88 -2.76 -11.66 8.45
CA PRO A 88 -4.15 -12.01 8.66
C PRO A 88 -5.10 -11.48 7.58
N PHE A 89 -4.65 -10.58 6.71
CA PHE A 89 -5.48 -9.90 5.73
C PHE A 89 -5.31 -10.49 4.33
N LYS A 90 -6.39 -10.60 3.58
CA LYS A 90 -6.38 -10.95 2.17
C LYS A 90 -6.59 -9.67 1.33
N ALA A 91 -5.56 -9.26 0.59
CA ALA A 91 -5.65 -8.12 -0.29
C ALA A 91 -6.24 -8.51 -1.64
N VAL A 92 -7.09 -7.66 -2.20
CA VAL A 92 -7.55 -7.75 -3.58
C VAL A 92 -6.73 -6.79 -4.43
N TRP A 93 -6.17 -7.29 -5.52
CA TRP A 93 -5.31 -6.57 -6.44
C TRP A 93 -5.95 -6.49 -7.82
N VAL A 94 -5.73 -5.37 -8.49
CA VAL A 94 -6.15 -5.13 -9.87
C VAL A 94 -4.99 -4.51 -10.64
N ASN A 95 -4.64 -5.08 -11.80
CA ASN A 95 -3.75 -4.44 -12.76
C ASN A 95 -4.57 -3.39 -13.53
N THR A 96 -4.48 -2.15 -13.13
CA THR A 96 -5.24 -1.05 -13.76
C THR A 96 -4.61 -0.53 -15.03
N LEU A 97 -3.33 -0.84 -15.24
CA LEU A 97 -2.58 -0.59 -16.47
C LEU A 97 -1.45 -1.61 -16.59
N PHE A 98 -1.29 -2.19 -17.76
CA PHE A 98 -0.17 -3.09 -18.07
C PHE A 98 0.30 -2.87 -19.51
N ASP A 99 0.95 -1.73 -19.76
CA ASP A 99 1.39 -1.28 -21.08
C ASP A 99 2.89 -1.48 -21.28
N LEU A 100 3.24 -2.54 -21.99
CA LEU A 100 4.63 -2.88 -22.32
C LEU A 100 5.26 -1.86 -23.29
N ASP A 101 4.50 -1.30 -24.21
CA ASP A 101 5.00 -0.35 -25.21
C ASP A 101 5.24 1.03 -24.59
N ALA A 102 4.31 1.49 -23.76
CA ALA A 102 4.48 2.71 -22.96
C ALA A 102 5.44 2.54 -21.78
N ARG A 103 5.85 1.30 -21.46
CA ARG A 103 6.74 0.99 -20.34
C ARG A 103 6.18 1.46 -19.01
N HIS A 104 4.90 1.25 -18.83
CA HIS A 104 4.16 1.74 -17.69
C HIS A 104 3.17 0.69 -17.19
N PHE A 105 3.31 0.32 -15.91
CA PHE A 105 2.36 -0.56 -15.22
C PHE A 105 1.75 0.18 -14.04
N GLN A 106 0.52 -0.13 -13.73
CA GLN A 106 -0.14 0.38 -12.54
C GLN A 106 -0.97 -0.72 -11.89
N TYR A 107 -0.90 -0.77 -10.59
CA TYR A 107 -1.66 -1.71 -9.76
C TYR A 107 -2.42 -0.94 -8.70
N VAL A 108 -3.58 -1.43 -8.36
CA VAL A 108 -4.31 -0.98 -7.17
C VAL A 108 -4.58 -2.19 -6.31
N TYR A 109 -4.30 -2.08 -5.02
CA TYR A 109 -4.75 -3.08 -4.08
C TYR A 109 -5.47 -2.50 -2.87
N PHE A 110 -6.37 -3.32 -2.33
CA PHE A 110 -7.19 -3.01 -1.18
C PHE A 110 -6.87 -3.97 -0.04
N LEU A 111 -6.52 -3.43 1.10
CA LEU A 111 -6.66 -4.12 2.38
C LEU A 111 -7.97 -3.63 2.99
N THR A 112 -8.97 -4.51 3.02
CA THR A 112 -10.32 -4.18 3.48
C THR A 112 -10.28 -3.50 4.85
N ASP A 113 -11.03 -2.40 4.99
CA ASP A 113 -11.14 -1.58 6.20
C ASP A 113 -9.83 -0.95 6.70
N LEU A 114 -8.71 -1.10 5.98
CA LEU A 114 -7.43 -0.52 6.36
C LEU A 114 -6.96 0.55 5.39
N MET A 115 -6.68 0.17 4.15
CA MET A 115 -6.13 1.12 3.16
C MET A 115 -6.33 0.70 1.72
N VAL A 116 -6.19 1.69 0.84
CA VAL A 116 -6.01 1.51 -0.61
C VAL A 116 -4.60 1.94 -0.97
N THR A 117 -3.95 1.18 -1.87
CA THR A 117 -2.66 1.54 -2.43
C THR A 117 -2.73 1.56 -3.95
N VAL A 118 -2.24 2.62 -4.56
CA VAL A 118 -1.92 2.70 -5.98
C VAL A 118 -0.41 2.55 -6.13
N ILE A 119 0.03 1.68 -7.01
CA ILE A 119 1.44 1.44 -7.33
C ILE A 119 1.64 1.78 -8.80
N ASP A 120 2.53 2.73 -9.09
CA ASP A 120 2.89 3.15 -10.43
C ASP A 120 4.33 2.71 -10.70
N VAL A 121 4.55 1.94 -11.76
CA VAL A 121 5.87 1.40 -12.16
C VAL A 121 6.22 1.89 -13.54
N ARG A 122 7.35 2.58 -13.67
CA ARG A 122 7.83 3.11 -14.94
C ARG A 122 9.23 2.61 -15.25
N PHE A 123 9.43 2.21 -16.49
CA PHE A 123 10.70 1.68 -16.96
C PHE A 123 11.38 2.67 -17.89
N LYS A 124 12.69 2.82 -17.69
CA LYS A 124 13.55 3.65 -18.54
C LYS A 124 14.78 2.84 -18.95
N PRO A 125 14.97 2.52 -20.23
CA PRO A 125 16.20 1.93 -20.70
C PRO A 125 17.39 2.82 -20.35
N ALA A 126 18.40 2.23 -19.71
CA ALA A 126 19.62 2.93 -19.29
C ALA A 126 20.87 2.42 -20.03
N GLY A 127 20.69 1.49 -20.96
CA GLY A 127 21.72 0.85 -21.80
C GLY A 127 21.15 -0.36 -22.51
N ALA A 128 21.98 -1.08 -23.25
CA ALA A 128 21.54 -2.28 -23.97
C ALA A 128 21.04 -3.39 -23.02
N ASP A 129 21.74 -3.56 -21.90
CA ASP A 129 21.46 -4.59 -20.90
C ASP A 129 21.24 -3.98 -19.51
N VAL A 130 20.68 -2.76 -19.45
CA VAL A 130 20.38 -2.08 -18.18
C VAL A 130 19.04 -1.36 -18.29
N THR A 131 18.19 -1.57 -17.31
CA THR A 131 16.88 -0.93 -17.20
C THR A 131 16.74 -0.25 -15.83
N GLY A 132 16.50 1.07 -15.84
CA GLY A 132 16.07 1.80 -14.65
C GLY A 132 14.57 1.58 -14.42
N VAL A 133 14.19 1.40 -13.19
CA VAL A 133 12.78 1.26 -12.78
C VAL A 133 12.49 2.26 -11.67
N ASN A 134 11.45 3.03 -11.85
CA ASN A 134 10.90 3.90 -10.80
C ASN A 134 9.59 3.32 -10.31
N VAL A 135 9.45 3.16 -9.01
CA VAL A 135 8.23 2.66 -8.35
C VAL A 135 7.71 3.74 -7.42
N VAL A 136 6.42 4.06 -7.55
CA VAL A 136 5.74 5.05 -6.72
C VAL A 136 4.55 4.38 -6.03
N TYR A 137 4.52 4.48 -4.71
CA TYR A 137 3.38 4.07 -3.91
C TYR A 137 2.57 5.29 -3.47
N THR A 138 1.25 5.25 -3.66
CA THR A 138 0.31 6.22 -3.09
C THR A 138 -0.66 5.45 -2.21
N ARG A 139 -0.56 5.62 -0.90
CA ARG A 139 -1.37 4.91 0.10
C ARG A 139 -2.35 5.85 0.77
N THR A 140 -3.59 5.40 0.88
CA THR A 140 -4.66 6.13 1.55
C THR A 140 -5.25 5.25 2.64
N ALA A 141 -5.20 5.70 3.88
CA ALA A 141 -5.87 5.03 4.99
C ALA A 141 -7.39 5.15 4.85
N LEU A 142 -8.12 4.10 5.17
CA LEU A 142 -9.59 4.06 5.17
C LEU A 142 -10.16 4.19 6.58
N THR A 143 -9.33 3.92 7.60
CA THR A 143 -9.67 3.98 9.02
C THR A 143 -8.50 4.52 9.83
N ALA A 144 -8.71 4.80 11.09
CA ALA A 144 -7.63 5.19 12.01
C ALA A 144 -6.55 4.11 12.14
N ASP A 145 -6.94 2.83 12.19
CA ASP A 145 -6.01 1.70 12.21
C ASP A 145 -5.20 1.61 10.90
N GLY A 146 -5.81 2.00 9.78
CA GLY A 146 -5.16 2.12 8.49
C GLY A 146 -4.00 3.12 8.49
N ASN A 147 -4.01 4.15 9.34
CA ASN A 147 -2.91 5.11 9.46
C ASN A 147 -1.60 4.45 9.86
N GLU A 148 -1.65 3.50 10.81
CA GLU A 148 -0.46 2.77 11.25
C GLU A 148 0.10 1.89 10.12
N HIS A 149 -0.76 1.21 9.36
CA HIS A 149 -0.36 0.40 8.21
C HIS A 149 0.27 1.26 7.11
N VAL A 150 -0.36 2.39 6.77
CA VAL A 150 0.17 3.35 5.78
C VAL A 150 1.55 3.85 6.21
N THR A 151 1.73 4.20 7.47
CA THR A 151 3.01 4.66 8.00
C THR A 151 4.08 3.57 7.93
N ALA A 152 3.80 2.38 8.47
CA ALA A 152 4.76 1.27 8.51
C ALA A 152 5.20 0.83 7.11
N MET A 153 4.26 0.70 6.16
CA MET A 153 4.59 0.33 4.78
C MET A 153 5.39 1.42 4.06
N SER A 154 5.08 2.70 4.31
CA SER A 154 5.83 3.81 3.71
C SER A 154 7.28 3.90 4.23
N GLU A 155 7.52 3.50 5.48
CA GLU A 155 8.88 3.39 6.02
C GLU A 155 9.67 2.26 5.35
N ASN A 156 9.04 1.10 5.09
CA ASN A 156 9.67 -0.03 4.41
C ASN A 156 10.10 0.31 2.97
N ASP A 157 9.41 1.24 2.30
CA ASP A 157 9.78 1.66 0.95
C ASP A 157 11.19 2.28 0.87
N LYS A 158 11.74 2.78 1.97
CA LYS A 158 13.08 3.40 2.02
C LYS A 158 14.21 2.42 1.65
N THR A 159 14.02 1.13 1.89
CA THR A 159 15.01 0.09 1.55
C THR A 159 14.58 -0.76 0.36
N ALA A 160 13.29 -0.74 0.00
CA ALA A 160 12.70 -1.64 -0.99
C ALA A 160 13.45 -1.64 -2.34
N GLY A 161 13.90 -0.48 -2.83
CA GLY A 161 14.63 -0.40 -4.09
C GLY A 161 15.91 -1.25 -4.12
N LYS A 162 16.70 -1.23 -3.04
CA LYS A 162 17.92 -2.04 -2.92
C LYS A 162 17.61 -3.53 -2.79
N ASP A 163 16.59 -3.85 -2.01
CA ASP A 163 16.20 -5.23 -1.74
C ASP A 163 15.66 -5.89 -3.02
N TRP A 164 14.81 -5.17 -3.76
CA TRP A 164 14.27 -5.62 -5.03
C TRP A 164 15.36 -5.77 -6.10
N GLN A 165 16.23 -4.76 -6.25
CA GLN A 165 17.35 -4.83 -7.19
C GLN A 165 18.18 -6.09 -6.93
N LYS A 166 18.57 -6.32 -5.68
CA LYS A 166 19.35 -7.51 -5.32
C LYS A 166 18.62 -8.80 -5.66
N ALA A 167 17.35 -8.92 -5.30
CA ALA A 167 16.57 -10.13 -5.54
C ALA A 167 16.39 -10.43 -7.03
N ILE A 168 16.14 -9.41 -7.84
CA ILE A 168 16.01 -9.52 -9.31
C ILE A 168 17.36 -9.88 -9.95
N ASP A 169 18.44 -9.21 -9.56
CA ASP A 169 19.78 -9.49 -10.08
C ASP A 169 20.24 -10.91 -9.71
N ASP A 170 20.00 -11.37 -8.49
CA ASP A 170 20.27 -12.75 -8.06
C ASP A 170 19.48 -13.78 -8.91
N TYR A 171 18.21 -13.50 -9.18
CA TYR A 171 17.37 -14.35 -10.03
C TYR A 171 17.93 -14.44 -11.47
N LEU A 172 18.29 -13.31 -12.05
CA LEU A 172 18.85 -13.24 -13.41
C LEU A 172 20.23 -13.90 -13.50
N ALA A 173 21.08 -13.69 -12.49
CA ALA A 173 22.42 -14.31 -12.42
C ALA A 173 22.35 -15.83 -12.28
N ALA A 174 21.30 -16.39 -11.70
CA ALA A 174 21.07 -17.83 -11.65
C ALA A 174 20.71 -18.45 -13.02
N GLY A 175 20.73 -17.68 -14.10
CA GLY A 175 20.41 -18.13 -15.47
C GLY A 175 18.94 -18.51 -15.67
N LYS A 176 18.08 -18.15 -14.73
CA LYS A 176 16.64 -18.36 -14.84
C LYS A 176 16.05 -17.27 -15.73
N VAL A 177 15.28 -17.67 -16.72
CA VAL A 177 14.52 -16.75 -17.58
C VAL A 177 13.06 -17.00 -17.30
N TYR A 178 12.33 -15.91 -17.03
CA TYR A 178 10.89 -16.01 -16.87
C TYR A 178 10.28 -16.50 -18.19
N PRO A 179 9.45 -17.56 -18.19
CA PRO A 179 8.86 -18.09 -19.41
C PRO A 179 8.06 -16.99 -20.13
N LYS A 180 8.23 -16.87 -21.45
CA LYS A 180 7.34 -16.02 -22.24
C LYS A 180 5.92 -16.56 -22.12
N GLN A 181 5.01 -15.71 -21.69
CA GLN A 181 3.58 -15.98 -21.68
C GLN A 181 3.00 -15.95 -23.08
#